data_6a1b5551db6f100867c5456613f38677
#
_entry.id   6a1b5551db6f100867c5456613f38677
#
_cell.length_a   1.000
_cell.length_b   1.000
_cell.length_c   1.000
_cell.angle_alpha   90.00
_cell.angle_beta   90.00
_cell.angle_gamma   90.00
#
_symmetry.space_group_name_H-M   'P 1'
#
loop_
_entity.id
_entity.type
_entity.pdbx_description
1 polymer ?
#
loop_
_entity_poly.entity_id
_entity_poly.type
_entity_poly.pdbx_seq_one_letter_code
_entity_poly.pdbx_strand_id
1 'polypeptide(L)'
;MKKRRYFAGAAAIFFLLLLCGFAPQSITEDKDAQVLLYETYGESEILVYTGRTTVLYRPDGRSAEAPFNGQYAVLHGDTVTVFAETEEFLAVERFSAETLEETDLFALPVTSGLRFAESDSAGRLYAVTYGAPSTLQVFDAAGEPLTEFIFEDKIFGMQTVDSTLYVLLSESAVQISLAGNMPTLSGTAFTYAPAARPYKLLGSDVYVNMQGEVRLFSGEEWAEDTIVTEAVLSGDMLYWLSDTSEVSRVRRGDKAEFFTLSGEAAALTANAAIIWQNGALCRESFGTFVQPTPTPSPIPTPTPEPTATPKPSKTPKPTATPKPSMTPKPTA
;
A
#
# COMPACT_ATOMS: atom_id res chain seq x y z
N MET A 1 -43.06 -12.15 39.98
CA MET A 1 -42.02 -11.16 39.62
C MET A 1 -40.60 -11.80 39.54
N LYS A 2 -40.39 -12.88 38.80
CA LYS A 2 -39.04 -13.54 38.69
C LYS A 2 -38.52 -13.69 37.21
N LYS A 3 -39.29 -13.27 36.17
CA LYS A 3 -38.90 -13.46 34.77
C LYS A 3 -38.11 -12.31 34.13
N ARG A 4 -37.95 -11.12 34.76
CA ARG A 4 -37.24 -9.97 34.19
C ARG A 4 -35.73 -9.96 34.40
N ARG A 5 -35.15 -10.78 35.28
CA ARG A 5 -33.71 -10.81 35.58
C ARG A 5 -32.87 -11.63 34.58
N TYR A 6 -33.49 -12.58 33.89
CA TYR A 6 -32.75 -13.42 32.91
C TYR A 6 -32.52 -12.74 31.55
N PHE A 7 -33.37 -11.79 31.19
CA PHE A 7 -33.18 -11.06 29.92
C PHE A 7 -32.04 -10.00 29.96
N ALA A 8 -31.79 -9.40 31.09
CA ALA A 8 -30.70 -8.45 31.25
C ALA A 8 -29.31 -9.14 31.24
N GLY A 9 -29.23 -10.36 31.82
CA GLY A 9 -28.00 -11.15 31.81
C GLY A 9 -27.64 -11.68 30.42
N ALA A 10 -28.63 -12.15 29.65
CA ALA A 10 -28.39 -12.65 28.27
C ALA A 10 -28.02 -11.51 27.31
N ALA A 11 -28.62 -10.31 27.43
CA ALA A 11 -28.24 -9.17 26.63
C ALA A 11 -26.82 -8.65 26.95
N ALA A 12 -26.43 -8.65 28.23
CA ALA A 12 -25.08 -8.25 28.65
C ALA A 12 -24.01 -9.25 28.16
N ILE A 13 -24.29 -10.57 28.20
CA ILE A 13 -23.39 -11.60 27.68
C ILE A 13 -23.31 -11.53 26.15
N PHE A 14 -24.42 -11.26 25.45
CA PHE A 14 -24.43 -11.09 24.00
C PHE A 14 -23.67 -9.81 23.57
N PHE A 15 -23.80 -8.73 24.35
CA PHE A 15 -23.03 -7.49 24.12
C PHE A 15 -21.55 -7.66 24.44
N LEU A 16 -21.19 -8.45 25.47
CA LEU A 16 -19.80 -8.80 25.79
C LEU A 16 -19.18 -9.71 24.71
N LEU A 17 -19.93 -10.66 24.17
CA LEU A 17 -19.49 -11.54 23.07
C LEU A 17 -19.33 -10.76 21.74
N LEU A 18 -20.17 -9.75 21.47
CA LEU A 18 -20.02 -8.84 20.35
C LEU A 18 -18.77 -7.94 20.51
N LEU A 19 -18.45 -7.50 21.73
CA LEU A 19 -17.24 -6.70 22.00
C LEU A 19 -15.96 -7.56 21.94
N CYS A 20 -16.02 -8.82 22.37
CA CYS A 20 -14.88 -9.75 22.29
C CYS A 20 -14.55 -10.19 20.85
N GLY A 21 -15.50 -10.11 19.90
CA GLY A 21 -15.28 -10.47 18.49
C GLY A 21 -14.50 -9.41 17.70
N PHE A 22 -14.31 -8.21 18.22
CA PHE A 22 -13.60 -7.10 17.56
C PHE A 22 -12.31 -6.67 18.25
N ALA A 23 -11.95 -7.30 19.38
CA ALA A 23 -10.67 -7.01 20.02
C ALA A 23 -9.52 -7.53 19.15
N PRO A 24 -8.48 -6.73 18.89
CA PRO A 24 -7.32 -7.17 18.14
C PRO A 24 -6.68 -8.40 18.76
N GLN A 25 -6.34 -9.38 17.94
CA GLN A 25 -5.66 -10.60 18.35
C GLN A 25 -4.16 -10.35 18.41
N SER A 26 -3.55 -10.43 19.60
CA SER A 26 -2.10 -10.29 19.75
C SER A 26 -1.38 -11.46 19.06
N ILE A 27 -0.33 -11.14 18.29
CA ILE A 27 0.49 -12.08 17.54
C ILE A 27 1.88 -12.19 18.21
N THR A 28 2.56 -11.06 18.40
CA THR A 28 3.88 -11.03 19.03
C THR A 28 4.13 -9.69 19.74
N GLU A 29 4.91 -9.76 20.82
CA GLU A 29 5.42 -8.59 21.56
C GLU A 29 6.83 -8.19 21.12
N ASP A 30 7.37 -8.83 20.07
CA ASP A 30 8.67 -8.47 19.51
C ASP A 30 8.57 -7.11 18.83
N LYS A 31 9.19 -6.08 19.41
CA LYS A 31 9.14 -4.70 18.93
C LYS A 31 9.93 -4.47 17.65
N ASP A 32 10.82 -5.39 17.32
CA ASP A 32 11.64 -5.35 16.12
C ASP A 32 10.99 -6.13 14.96
N ALA A 33 9.79 -6.70 15.19
CA ALA A 33 9.07 -7.43 14.16
C ALA A 33 8.73 -6.54 12.96
N GLN A 34 9.01 -7.04 11.76
CA GLN A 34 8.68 -6.39 10.50
C GLN A 34 7.83 -7.34 9.67
N VAL A 35 6.74 -6.84 9.11
CA VAL A 35 5.89 -7.63 8.21
C VAL A 35 6.58 -7.76 6.86
N LEU A 36 6.79 -9.00 6.41
CA LEU A 36 7.33 -9.32 5.09
C LEU A 36 6.21 -9.63 4.08
N LEU A 37 5.15 -10.28 4.57
CA LEU A 37 4.00 -10.68 3.76
C LEU A 37 2.73 -10.66 4.62
N TYR A 38 1.64 -10.13 4.09
CA TYR A 38 0.32 -10.34 4.65
C TYR A 38 -0.69 -10.44 3.51
N GLU A 39 -1.14 -11.65 3.22
CA GLU A 39 -1.98 -11.96 2.08
C GLU A 39 -3.14 -12.90 2.44
N THR A 40 -4.19 -12.83 1.62
CA THR A 40 -5.32 -13.74 1.72
C THR A 40 -4.97 -15.09 1.10
N TYR A 41 -5.28 -16.18 1.81
CA TYR A 41 -5.16 -17.55 1.35
C TYR A 41 -6.47 -18.31 1.62
N GLY A 42 -7.24 -18.57 0.57
CA GLY A 42 -8.57 -19.15 0.70
C GLY A 42 -9.53 -18.23 1.48
N GLU A 43 -10.12 -18.75 2.56
CA GLU A 43 -10.98 -18.00 3.48
C GLU A 43 -10.23 -17.39 4.68
N SER A 44 -8.90 -17.50 4.70
CA SER A 44 -8.04 -17.05 5.79
C SER A 44 -6.94 -16.12 5.27
N GLU A 45 -5.98 -15.78 6.12
CA GLU A 45 -4.80 -15.01 5.75
C GLU A 45 -3.51 -15.73 6.18
N ILE A 46 -2.40 -15.35 5.55
CA ILE A 46 -1.05 -15.72 5.95
C ILE A 46 -0.28 -14.45 6.23
N LEU A 47 0.34 -14.41 7.40
CA LEU A 47 1.28 -13.39 7.81
C LEU A 47 2.68 -14.01 7.88
N VAL A 48 3.65 -13.37 7.26
CA VAL A 48 5.08 -13.65 7.50
C VAL A 48 5.70 -12.39 8.07
N TYR A 49 6.34 -12.52 9.21
CA TYR A 49 7.05 -11.41 9.83
C TYR A 49 8.43 -11.89 10.31
N THR A 50 9.38 -10.97 10.36
CA THR A 50 10.72 -11.21 10.86
C THR A 50 10.99 -10.35 12.10
N GLY A 51 11.87 -10.82 12.97
CA GLY A 51 12.31 -10.17 14.19
C GLY A 51 13.58 -10.87 14.63
N ARG A 52 13.52 -11.64 15.72
CA ARG A 52 14.61 -12.55 16.11
C ARG A 52 14.75 -13.72 15.17
N THR A 53 13.62 -14.22 14.68
CA THR A 53 13.50 -15.26 13.66
C THR A 53 12.41 -14.84 12.67
N THR A 54 12.32 -15.51 11.55
CA THR A 54 11.17 -15.34 10.64
C THR A 54 10.07 -16.31 11.05
N VAL A 55 8.87 -15.78 11.22
CA VAL A 55 7.70 -16.54 11.67
C VAL A 55 6.59 -16.44 10.63
N LEU A 56 6.04 -17.58 10.26
CA LEU A 56 4.80 -17.69 9.52
C LEU A 56 3.66 -17.88 10.53
N TYR A 57 2.56 -17.20 10.33
CA TYR A 57 1.43 -17.20 11.27
C TYR A 57 0.10 -17.23 10.51
N ARG A 58 -0.88 -17.95 11.09
CA ARG A 58 -2.28 -17.95 10.64
C ARG A 58 -3.22 -17.54 11.78
N PRO A 59 -4.37 -16.92 11.46
CA PRO A 59 -5.34 -16.47 12.47
C PRO A 59 -5.93 -17.58 13.35
N ASP A 60 -5.85 -18.83 12.92
CA ASP A 60 -6.26 -20.01 13.72
C ASP A 60 -5.26 -20.39 14.81
N GLY A 61 -4.16 -19.63 14.94
CA GLY A 61 -3.12 -19.83 15.95
C GLY A 61 -1.99 -20.75 15.52
N ARG A 62 -2.01 -21.31 14.31
CA ARG A 62 -0.88 -22.07 13.77
C ARG A 62 0.27 -21.14 13.46
N SER A 63 1.49 -21.60 13.74
CA SER A 63 2.72 -20.88 13.37
C SER A 63 3.85 -21.84 13.07
N ALA A 64 4.79 -21.38 12.25
CA ALA A 64 6.07 -22.03 11.97
C ALA A 64 7.19 -21.00 12.03
N GLU A 65 8.41 -21.46 12.34
CA GLU A 65 9.60 -20.61 12.35
C GLU A 65 10.56 -21.06 11.25
N ALA A 66 11.06 -20.10 10.49
CA ALA A 66 12.14 -20.32 9.53
C ALA A 66 13.51 -20.26 10.24
N PRO A 67 14.49 -21.09 9.86
CA PRO A 67 15.82 -21.09 10.47
C PRO A 67 16.64 -19.83 10.17
N PHE A 68 16.22 -19.03 9.18
CA PHE A 68 16.89 -17.80 8.78
C PHE A 68 16.00 -16.58 8.94
N ASN A 69 16.60 -15.41 9.14
CA ASN A 69 15.89 -14.15 9.08
C ASN A 69 15.61 -13.78 7.61
N GLY A 70 14.36 -13.95 7.20
CA GLY A 70 13.90 -13.59 5.86
C GLY A 70 14.00 -12.10 5.59
N GLN A 71 14.25 -11.75 4.35
CA GLN A 71 14.23 -10.38 3.84
C GLN A 71 13.06 -10.17 2.88
N TYR A 72 12.62 -11.24 2.24
CA TYR A 72 11.45 -11.27 1.35
C TYR A 72 10.63 -12.51 1.63
N ALA A 73 9.33 -12.39 1.49
CA ALA A 73 8.40 -13.50 1.50
C ALA A 73 7.35 -13.28 0.42
N VAL A 74 6.97 -14.34 -0.28
CA VAL A 74 5.97 -14.31 -1.34
C VAL A 74 5.05 -15.53 -1.23
N LEU A 75 3.79 -15.33 -1.60
CA LEU A 75 2.78 -16.39 -1.64
C LEU A 75 2.36 -16.64 -3.08
N HIS A 76 2.58 -17.86 -3.57
CA HIS A 76 2.07 -18.27 -4.86
C HIS A 76 1.40 -19.64 -4.77
N GLY A 77 0.12 -19.70 -5.13
CA GLY A 77 -0.68 -20.91 -4.97
C GLY A 77 -0.68 -21.37 -3.51
N ASP A 78 -0.23 -22.60 -3.27
CA ASP A 78 -0.19 -23.22 -1.95
C ASP A 78 1.19 -23.12 -1.27
N THR A 79 2.08 -22.27 -1.77
CA THR A 79 3.47 -22.19 -1.30
C THR A 79 3.81 -20.77 -0.85
N VAL A 80 4.29 -20.65 0.38
CA VAL A 80 5.00 -19.47 0.89
C VAL A 80 6.48 -19.70 0.69
N THR A 81 7.15 -18.80 -0.01
CA THR A 81 8.61 -18.83 -0.22
C THR A 81 9.23 -17.68 0.57
N VAL A 82 10.17 -17.99 1.43
CA VAL A 82 10.97 -17.04 2.22
C VAL A 82 12.38 -16.99 1.67
N PHE A 83 12.92 -15.81 1.46
CA PHE A 83 14.27 -15.57 1.00
C PHE A 83 15.09 -14.88 2.10
N ALA A 84 16.27 -15.42 2.37
CA ALA A 84 17.19 -14.88 3.35
C ALA A 84 18.61 -14.81 2.78
N GLU A 85 19.18 -13.62 2.70
CA GLU A 85 20.56 -13.43 2.30
C GLU A 85 21.50 -13.84 3.44
N THR A 86 22.47 -14.67 3.12
CA THR A 86 23.59 -15.02 3.99
C THR A 86 24.89 -14.46 3.44
N GLU A 87 26.01 -14.63 4.13
CA GLU A 87 27.32 -14.19 3.63
C GLU A 87 27.77 -14.90 2.35
N GLU A 88 27.29 -16.13 2.13
CA GLU A 88 27.80 -17.00 1.06
C GLU A 88 26.76 -17.32 -0.03
N PHE A 89 25.48 -17.25 0.29
CA PHE A 89 24.40 -17.66 -0.62
C PHE A 89 23.08 -17.00 -0.28
N LEU A 90 22.10 -17.11 -1.15
CA LEU A 90 20.70 -16.79 -0.89
C LEU A 90 19.98 -18.07 -0.44
N ALA A 91 19.60 -18.15 0.83
CA ALA A 91 18.77 -19.24 1.33
C ALA A 91 17.33 -19.06 0.84
N VAL A 92 16.72 -20.14 0.40
CA VAL A 92 15.32 -20.21 0.01
C VAL A 92 14.67 -21.32 0.80
N GLU A 93 13.62 -20.95 1.52
CA GLU A 93 12.83 -21.87 2.31
C GLU A 93 11.37 -21.80 1.88
N ARG A 94 10.76 -22.96 1.70
CA ARG A 94 9.37 -23.09 1.27
C ARG A 94 8.53 -23.75 2.34
N PHE A 95 7.32 -23.25 2.48
CA PHE A 95 6.33 -23.78 3.38
C PHE A 95 5.02 -24.01 2.65
N SER A 96 4.31 -25.05 3.05
CA SER A 96 2.92 -25.21 2.66
C SER A 96 2.09 -24.07 3.26
N ALA A 97 1.37 -23.33 2.45
CA ALA A 97 0.47 -22.28 2.91
C ALA A 97 -0.70 -22.83 3.75
N GLU A 98 -1.08 -24.09 3.54
CA GLU A 98 -2.16 -24.74 4.27
C GLU A 98 -1.72 -25.22 5.67
N THR A 99 -0.56 -25.92 5.75
CA THR A 99 -0.12 -26.57 7.01
C THR A 99 0.94 -25.78 7.75
N LEU A 100 1.64 -24.87 7.08
CA LEU A 100 2.86 -24.17 7.51
C LEU A 100 4.05 -25.13 7.75
N GLU A 101 4.00 -26.36 7.23
CA GLU A 101 5.13 -27.26 7.28
C GLU A 101 6.15 -26.86 6.22
N GLU A 102 7.44 -26.94 6.58
CA GLU A 102 8.55 -26.79 5.65
C GLU A 102 8.45 -27.87 4.58
N THR A 103 8.56 -27.48 3.31
CA THR A 103 8.53 -28.40 2.16
C THR A 103 9.90 -28.52 1.50
N ASP A 104 10.65 -27.42 1.43
CA ASP A 104 11.98 -27.39 0.82
C ASP A 104 12.86 -26.33 1.51
N LEU A 105 14.18 -26.66 1.58
CA LEU A 105 15.21 -25.73 2.01
C LEU A 105 16.45 -25.93 1.13
N PHE A 106 16.90 -24.90 0.42
CA PHE A 106 18.08 -24.95 -0.44
C PHE A 106 18.74 -23.58 -0.58
N ALA A 107 19.92 -23.56 -1.22
CA ALA A 107 20.69 -22.35 -1.43
C ALA A 107 20.77 -22.02 -2.93
N LEU A 108 20.58 -20.74 -3.28
CA LEU A 108 20.87 -20.22 -4.61
C LEU A 108 22.29 -19.65 -4.63
N PRO A 109 23.03 -19.81 -5.75
CA PRO A 109 24.38 -19.30 -5.89
C PRO A 109 24.40 -17.78 -6.18
N VAL A 110 23.69 -17.01 -5.35
CA VAL A 110 23.62 -15.55 -5.41
C VAL A 110 24.53 -15.00 -4.32
N THR A 111 25.64 -14.40 -4.73
CA THR A 111 26.74 -14.00 -3.81
C THR A 111 26.88 -12.48 -3.63
N SER A 112 26.09 -11.69 -4.32
CA SER A 112 26.16 -10.22 -4.25
C SER A 112 24.80 -9.66 -3.85
N GLY A 113 24.79 -8.77 -2.89
CA GLY A 113 23.67 -8.10 -2.24
C GLY A 113 22.31 -8.24 -2.94
N LEU A 114 21.40 -8.99 -2.33
CA LEU A 114 20.05 -9.16 -2.83
C LEU A 114 19.30 -7.84 -2.77
N ARG A 115 18.64 -7.49 -3.86
CA ARG A 115 17.83 -6.29 -3.93
C ARG A 115 16.33 -6.58 -3.99
N PHE A 116 15.95 -7.60 -4.74
CA PHE A 116 14.58 -8.10 -4.84
C PHE A 116 14.61 -9.59 -5.04
N ALA A 117 13.63 -10.28 -4.46
CA ALA A 117 13.35 -11.69 -4.68
C ALA A 117 11.87 -11.91 -4.93
N GLU A 118 11.54 -12.87 -5.77
CA GLU A 118 10.18 -13.21 -6.14
C GLU A 118 10.10 -14.69 -6.52
N SER A 119 8.89 -15.26 -6.52
CA SER A 119 8.65 -16.59 -7.07
C SER A 119 7.41 -16.59 -7.96
N ASP A 120 7.10 -17.69 -8.61
CA ASP A 120 5.87 -17.87 -9.38
C ASP A 120 5.15 -19.17 -9.02
N SER A 121 3.97 -19.36 -9.58
CA SER A 121 3.12 -20.53 -9.34
C SER A 121 3.73 -21.86 -9.85
N ALA A 122 4.75 -21.82 -10.70
CA ALA A 122 5.51 -22.98 -11.12
C ALA A 122 6.71 -23.29 -10.18
N GLY A 123 6.88 -22.47 -9.14
CA GLY A 123 7.99 -22.57 -8.18
C GLY A 123 9.32 -22.04 -8.70
N ARG A 124 9.35 -21.38 -9.87
CA ARG A 124 10.56 -20.71 -10.34
C ARG A 124 10.89 -19.52 -9.44
N LEU A 125 12.18 -19.22 -9.32
CA LEU A 125 12.68 -18.18 -8.44
C LEU A 125 13.36 -17.08 -9.25
N TYR A 126 13.22 -15.87 -8.79
CA TYR A 126 13.70 -14.66 -9.43
C TYR A 126 14.49 -13.85 -8.42
N ALA A 127 15.74 -13.51 -8.74
CA ALA A 127 16.59 -12.71 -7.86
C ALA A 127 17.23 -11.56 -8.63
N VAL A 128 17.14 -10.36 -8.09
CA VAL A 128 17.83 -9.17 -8.57
C VAL A 128 18.88 -8.77 -7.56
N THR A 129 20.11 -8.61 -8.02
CA THR A 129 21.23 -8.17 -7.19
C THR A 129 21.63 -6.74 -7.49
N TYR A 130 22.36 -6.12 -6.54
CA TYR A 130 22.95 -4.81 -6.77
C TYR A 130 24.00 -4.89 -7.88
N GLY A 131 23.88 -4.04 -8.89
CA GLY A 131 24.82 -3.97 -10.02
C GLY A 131 24.41 -2.94 -11.06
N ALA A 132 25.34 -2.64 -11.96
CA ALA A 132 25.09 -1.87 -13.18
C ALA A 132 25.89 -2.55 -14.31
N PRO A 133 25.21 -3.14 -15.29
CA PRO A 133 23.77 -3.22 -15.49
C PRO A 133 23.05 -4.04 -14.41
N SER A 134 21.71 -3.86 -14.29
CA SER A 134 20.89 -4.68 -13.40
C SER A 134 20.63 -6.03 -14.01
N THR A 135 20.89 -7.11 -13.25
CA THR A 135 20.65 -8.48 -13.70
C THR A 135 19.54 -9.13 -12.90
N LEU A 136 18.56 -9.66 -13.61
CA LEU A 136 17.52 -10.54 -13.06
C LEU A 136 17.92 -11.98 -13.38
N GLN A 137 18.29 -12.73 -12.36
CA GLN A 137 18.59 -14.15 -12.44
C GLN A 137 17.33 -14.98 -12.24
N VAL A 138 17.15 -16.01 -13.04
CA VAL A 138 16.01 -16.93 -12.98
C VAL A 138 16.49 -18.33 -12.72
N PHE A 139 15.86 -18.97 -11.74
CA PHE A 139 16.14 -20.35 -11.34
C PHE A 139 14.87 -21.19 -11.51
N ASP A 140 15.04 -22.48 -11.70
CA ASP A 140 13.93 -23.43 -11.66
C ASP A 140 13.47 -23.69 -10.23
N ALA A 141 12.47 -24.57 -10.08
CA ALA A 141 11.93 -24.93 -8.78
C ALA A 141 12.93 -25.67 -7.87
N ALA A 142 13.97 -26.25 -8.41
CA ALA A 142 15.03 -26.90 -7.64
C ALA A 142 16.20 -25.96 -7.31
N GLY A 143 16.16 -24.71 -7.78
CA GLY A 143 17.22 -23.72 -7.59
C GLY A 143 18.33 -23.78 -8.64
N GLU A 144 18.14 -24.53 -9.74
CA GLU A 144 19.11 -24.59 -10.82
C GLU A 144 18.94 -23.37 -11.75
N PRO A 145 20.03 -22.73 -12.19
CA PRO A 145 19.95 -21.58 -13.09
C PRO A 145 19.27 -21.91 -14.42
N LEU A 146 18.23 -21.13 -14.80
CA LEU A 146 17.53 -21.27 -16.06
C LEU A 146 17.98 -20.24 -17.09
N THR A 147 17.96 -18.97 -16.74
CA THR A 147 18.27 -17.86 -17.64
C THR A 147 18.55 -16.59 -16.83
N GLU A 148 19.00 -15.54 -17.53
CA GLU A 148 19.14 -14.21 -16.97
C GLU A 148 18.62 -13.16 -17.95
N PHE A 149 18.15 -12.03 -17.40
CA PHE A 149 17.77 -10.85 -18.17
C PHE A 149 18.63 -9.68 -17.69
N ILE A 150 19.28 -9.00 -18.63
CA ILE A 150 20.15 -7.87 -18.36
C ILE A 150 19.41 -6.59 -18.77
N PHE A 151 19.30 -5.65 -17.84
CA PHE A 151 18.68 -4.35 -18.04
C PHE A 151 19.73 -3.26 -17.88
N GLU A 152 19.89 -2.41 -18.90
CA GLU A 152 20.77 -1.22 -18.84
C GLU A 152 20.26 -0.24 -17.77
N ASP A 153 18.94 -0.19 -17.57
CA ASP A 153 18.29 0.62 -16.56
C ASP A 153 18.25 -0.12 -15.21
N LYS A 154 18.14 0.67 -14.14
CA LYS A 154 18.04 0.16 -12.78
C LYS A 154 16.67 -0.48 -12.56
N ILE A 155 16.65 -1.69 -12.01
CA ILE A 155 15.43 -2.32 -11.53
C ILE A 155 15.05 -1.70 -10.18
N PHE A 156 13.83 -1.22 -10.05
CA PHE A 156 13.29 -0.58 -8.85
C PHE A 156 12.29 -1.46 -8.11
N GLY A 157 11.83 -2.52 -8.71
CA GLY A 157 10.92 -3.50 -8.14
C GLY A 157 10.61 -4.59 -9.14
N MET A 158 10.09 -5.68 -8.66
CA MET A 158 9.48 -6.73 -9.47
C MET A 158 8.32 -7.34 -8.71
N GLN A 159 7.35 -7.83 -9.43
CA GLN A 159 6.19 -8.50 -8.86
C GLN A 159 5.56 -9.45 -9.87
N THR A 160 5.24 -10.65 -9.42
CA THR A 160 4.48 -11.62 -10.20
C THR A 160 2.98 -11.35 -10.03
N VAL A 161 2.28 -11.22 -11.16
CA VAL A 161 0.83 -11.12 -11.21
C VAL A 161 0.34 -12.12 -12.24
N ASP A 162 -0.48 -13.06 -11.82
CA ASP A 162 -0.95 -14.18 -12.64
C ASP A 162 0.23 -14.96 -13.28
N SER A 163 0.31 -14.96 -14.61
CA SER A 163 1.36 -15.62 -15.39
C SER A 163 2.37 -14.63 -15.99
N THR A 164 2.55 -13.48 -15.36
CA THR A 164 3.44 -12.42 -15.82
C THR A 164 4.29 -11.88 -14.67
N LEU A 165 5.60 -11.83 -14.86
CA LEU A 165 6.49 -11.07 -13.99
C LEU A 165 6.66 -9.67 -14.56
N TYR A 166 6.29 -8.67 -13.78
CA TYR A 166 6.53 -7.26 -14.09
C TYR A 166 7.84 -6.81 -13.44
N VAL A 167 8.71 -6.18 -14.24
CA VAL A 167 9.95 -5.58 -13.78
C VAL A 167 9.84 -4.07 -13.93
N LEU A 168 9.94 -3.34 -12.81
CA LEU A 168 9.78 -1.89 -12.75
C LEU A 168 11.13 -1.21 -12.96
N LEU A 169 11.26 -0.46 -14.03
CA LEU A 169 12.44 0.32 -14.41
C LEU A 169 12.25 1.79 -14.01
N SER A 170 13.06 2.72 -14.52
CA SER A 170 12.93 4.15 -14.18
C SER A 170 11.67 4.81 -14.73
N GLU A 171 11.29 4.48 -15.97
CA GLU A 171 10.18 5.13 -16.71
C GLU A 171 9.20 4.13 -17.34
N SER A 172 9.40 2.84 -17.13
CA SER A 172 8.58 1.79 -17.71
C SER A 172 8.51 0.55 -16.84
N ALA A 173 7.40 -0.18 -16.93
CA ALA A 173 7.30 -1.56 -16.51
C ALA A 173 7.46 -2.45 -17.74
N VAL A 174 8.37 -3.41 -17.67
CA VAL A 174 8.48 -4.47 -18.69
C VAL A 174 7.85 -5.75 -18.16
N GLN A 175 7.32 -6.54 -19.06
CA GLN A 175 6.68 -7.81 -18.74
C GLN A 175 7.50 -8.98 -19.26
N ILE A 176 7.63 -10.00 -18.42
CA ILE A 176 8.21 -11.30 -18.74
C ILE A 176 7.07 -12.32 -18.65
N SER A 177 6.76 -12.96 -19.76
CA SER A 177 5.77 -14.04 -19.78
C SER A 177 6.31 -15.26 -19.05
N LEU A 178 5.54 -15.79 -18.14
CA LEU A 178 5.82 -17.00 -17.36
C LEU A 178 5.16 -18.24 -17.96
N ALA A 179 4.48 -18.09 -19.09
CA ALA A 179 3.90 -19.22 -19.80
C ALA A 179 5.00 -20.15 -20.34
N GLY A 180 4.85 -21.47 -20.10
CA GLY A 180 5.83 -22.47 -20.50
C GLY A 180 7.01 -22.63 -19.54
N ASN A 181 8.02 -23.42 -19.98
CA ASN A 181 9.13 -23.80 -19.12
C ASN A 181 10.22 -22.73 -18.99
N MET A 182 10.32 -21.83 -19.96
CA MET A 182 11.29 -20.74 -19.98
C MET A 182 10.56 -19.40 -19.97
N PRO A 183 10.84 -18.52 -19.01
CA PRO A 183 10.37 -17.14 -19.04
C PRO A 183 10.90 -16.39 -20.27
N THR A 184 10.07 -15.55 -20.87
CA THR A 184 10.41 -14.79 -22.08
C THR A 184 10.04 -13.33 -21.95
N LEU A 185 10.97 -12.43 -22.30
CA LEU A 185 10.69 -10.99 -22.32
C LEU A 185 9.62 -10.68 -23.39
N SER A 186 8.50 -10.12 -22.97
CA SER A 186 7.36 -9.81 -23.84
C SER A 186 7.32 -8.35 -24.28
N GLY A 187 8.11 -7.47 -23.65
CA GLY A 187 8.22 -6.05 -23.98
C GLY A 187 7.72 -5.12 -22.88
N THR A 188 7.46 -3.86 -23.22
CA THR A 188 6.95 -2.85 -22.31
C THR A 188 5.45 -3.05 -22.06
N ALA A 189 5.06 -3.14 -20.80
CA ALA A 189 3.66 -3.23 -20.38
C ALA A 189 3.00 -1.84 -20.38
N PHE A 190 3.63 -0.89 -19.69
CA PHE A 190 3.20 0.51 -19.61
C PHE A 190 4.37 1.42 -19.26
N THR A 191 4.17 2.73 -19.45
CA THR A 191 5.17 3.76 -19.13
C THR A 191 4.63 4.75 -18.13
N TYR A 192 5.53 5.42 -17.41
CA TYR A 192 5.21 6.39 -16.37
C TYR A 192 6.32 7.43 -16.22
N ALA A 193 5.98 8.59 -15.65
CA ALA A 193 7.01 9.55 -15.28
C ALA A 193 7.81 9.04 -14.06
N PRO A 194 9.11 9.32 -13.94
CA PRO A 194 9.94 8.84 -12.84
C PRO A 194 9.38 9.15 -11.44
N ALA A 195 8.73 10.32 -11.27
CA ALA A 195 8.10 10.72 -10.03
C ALA A 195 6.83 9.91 -9.69
N ALA A 196 6.14 9.38 -10.71
CA ALA A 196 4.94 8.57 -10.59
C ALA A 196 5.21 7.07 -10.76
N ARG A 197 6.46 6.63 -10.53
CA ARG A 197 6.85 5.23 -10.66
C ARG A 197 6.03 4.34 -9.71
N PRO A 198 5.52 3.19 -10.20
CA PRO A 198 4.90 2.19 -9.37
C PRO A 198 5.85 1.67 -8.28
N TYR A 199 5.29 1.38 -7.11
CA TYR A 199 6.00 0.60 -6.10
C TYR A 199 5.29 -0.73 -5.79
N LYS A 200 3.98 -0.83 -6.11
CA LYS A 200 3.17 -2.03 -5.91
C LYS A 200 2.15 -2.18 -7.04
N LEU A 201 2.05 -3.37 -7.59
CA LEU A 201 0.97 -3.75 -8.49
C LEU A 201 -0.16 -4.37 -7.66
N LEU A 202 -1.40 -4.00 -7.93
CA LEU A 202 -2.58 -4.52 -7.26
C LEU A 202 -3.33 -5.56 -8.11
N GLY A 203 -2.89 -5.75 -9.34
CA GLY A 203 -3.46 -6.66 -10.32
C GLY A 203 -2.81 -6.47 -11.69
N SER A 204 -3.40 -7.06 -12.71
CA SER A 204 -2.87 -7.02 -14.08
C SER A 204 -3.00 -5.68 -14.79
N ASP A 205 -3.70 -4.71 -14.20
CA ASP A 205 -4.00 -3.40 -14.80
C ASP A 205 -4.02 -2.22 -13.82
N VAL A 206 -3.74 -2.45 -12.52
CA VAL A 206 -3.80 -1.44 -11.45
C VAL A 206 -2.50 -1.42 -10.65
N TYR A 207 -2.02 -0.23 -10.32
CA TYR A 207 -0.83 -0.05 -9.48
C TYR A 207 -0.96 1.12 -8.51
N VAL A 208 -0.13 1.10 -7.46
CA VAL A 208 0.11 2.25 -6.59
C VAL A 208 1.46 2.85 -6.94
N ASN A 209 1.51 4.16 -7.13
CA ASN A 209 2.76 4.85 -7.43
C ASN A 209 3.43 5.43 -6.17
N MET A 210 4.65 5.95 -6.34
CA MET A 210 5.45 6.55 -5.26
C MET A 210 4.83 7.81 -4.64
N GLN A 211 3.78 8.37 -5.25
CA GLN A 211 3.01 9.50 -4.74
C GLN A 211 1.81 9.05 -3.91
N GLY A 212 1.58 7.73 -3.83
CA GLY A 212 0.43 7.15 -3.14
C GLY A 212 -0.86 7.16 -3.96
N GLU A 213 -0.79 7.45 -5.25
CA GLU A 213 -1.96 7.43 -6.13
C GLU A 213 -2.21 6.02 -6.65
N VAL A 214 -3.47 5.60 -6.70
CA VAL A 214 -3.89 4.33 -7.31
C VAL A 214 -4.31 4.60 -8.75
N ARG A 215 -3.60 3.99 -9.70
CA ARG A 215 -3.78 4.23 -11.13
C ARG A 215 -3.96 2.94 -11.91
N LEU A 216 -4.67 3.05 -13.03
CA LEU A 216 -4.70 2.02 -14.06
C LEU A 216 -3.45 2.11 -14.96
N PHE A 217 -3.09 1.03 -15.62
CA PHE A 217 -2.01 1.02 -16.64
C PHE A 217 -2.30 1.99 -17.79
N SER A 218 -3.58 2.34 -18.03
CA SER A 218 -3.99 3.40 -18.97
C SER A 218 -3.60 4.81 -18.52
N GLY A 219 -3.19 5.00 -17.26
CA GLY A 219 -2.88 6.29 -16.65
C GLY A 219 -4.07 6.97 -15.95
N GLU A 220 -5.28 6.41 -16.02
CA GLU A 220 -6.44 6.91 -15.29
C GLU A 220 -6.31 6.61 -13.79
N GLU A 221 -6.84 7.49 -12.93
CA GLU A 221 -6.93 7.25 -11.50
C GLU A 221 -8.09 6.29 -11.16
N TRP A 222 -7.84 5.36 -10.23
CA TRP A 222 -8.89 4.47 -9.72
C TRP A 222 -9.88 5.24 -8.85
N ALA A 223 -9.35 6.08 -7.95
CA ALA A 223 -10.11 6.95 -7.07
C ALA A 223 -9.39 8.29 -6.96
N GLU A 224 -10.15 9.39 -7.06
CA GLU A 224 -9.63 10.75 -6.97
C GLU A 224 -9.21 11.10 -5.54
N ASP A 225 -8.17 11.94 -5.41
CA ASP A 225 -7.69 12.53 -4.15
C ASP A 225 -7.31 11.50 -3.05
N THR A 226 -6.91 10.30 -3.44
CA THR A 226 -6.49 9.24 -2.51
C THR A 226 -4.97 9.19 -2.39
N ILE A 227 -4.45 9.40 -1.17
CA ILE A 227 -3.05 9.09 -0.85
C ILE A 227 -3.04 7.80 -0.05
N VAL A 228 -2.35 6.78 -0.55
CA VAL A 228 -2.30 5.45 0.07
C VAL A 228 -0.87 5.10 0.47
N THR A 229 -0.72 4.50 1.63
CA THR A 229 0.56 3.93 2.09
C THR A 229 0.62 2.42 1.85
N GLU A 230 -0.51 1.76 1.83
CA GLU A 230 -0.67 0.34 1.53
C GLU A 230 -2.03 0.14 0.88
N ALA A 231 -2.13 -0.75 -0.10
CA ALA A 231 -3.38 -1.06 -0.78
C ALA A 231 -3.49 -2.52 -1.20
N VAL A 232 -4.73 -3.00 -1.26
CA VAL A 232 -5.09 -4.34 -1.74
C VAL A 232 -6.33 -4.23 -2.63
N LEU A 233 -6.30 -4.88 -3.77
CA LEU A 233 -7.46 -5.05 -4.64
C LEU A 233 -8.05 -6.45 -4.43
N SER A 234 -9.32 -6.54 -4.08
CA SER A 234 -10.05 -7.79 -3.95
C SER A 234 -11.30 -7.76 -4.83
N GLY A 235 -11.24 -8.47 -5.95
CA GLY A 235 -12.25 -8.35 -7.01
C GLY A 235 -12.31 -6.92 -7.56
N ASP A 236 -13.45 -6.26 -7.43
CA ASP A 236 -13.68 -4.86 -7.84
C ASP A 236 -13.57 -3.85 -6.69
N MET A 237 -13.18 -4.30 -5.50
CA MET A 237 -13.06 -3.48 -4.30
C MET A 237 -11.61 -3.19 -3.97
N LEU A 238 -11.25 -1.92 -3.98
CA LEU A 238 -9.97 -1.41 -3.48
C LEU A 238 -10.08 -1.15 -1.99
N TYR A 239 -9.12 -1.65 -1.22
CA TYR A 239 -8.89 -1.34 0.20
C TYR A 239 -7.56 -0.64 0.32
N TRP A 240 -7.46 0.41 1.15
CA TRP A 240 -6.19 1.11 1.37
C TRP A 240 -6.06 1.69 2.75
N LEU A 241 -4.81 1.89 3.14
CA LEU A 241 -4.40 2.67 4.31
C LEU A 241 -3.97 4.07 3.85
N SER A 242 -4.37 5.09 4.60
CA SER A 242 -3.80 6.44 4.52
C SER A 242 -2.79 6.62 5.65
N ASP A 243 -2.24 7.84 5.80
CA ASP A 243 -1.33 8.20 6.91
C ASP A 243 -2.00 8.11 8.29
N THR A 244 -3.31 7.95 8.33
CA THR A 244 -4.10 7.79 9.56
C THR A 244 -4.34 6.31 9.84
N SER A 245 -4.68 5.96 11.08
CA SER A 245 -5.08 4.61 11.46
C SER A 245 -6.50 4.30 10.97
N GLU A 246 -6.69 4.42 9.66
CA GLU A 246 -7.98 4.24 8.99
C GLU A 246 -7.81 3.41 7.72
N VAL A 247 -8.67 2.42 7.57
CA VAL A 247 -8.81 1.65 6.33
C VAL A 247 -10.00 2.22 5.57
N SER A 248 -9.76 2.60 4.34
CA SER A 248 -10.81 2.97 3.40
C SER A 248 -11.02 1.86 2.38
N ARG A 249 -12.23 1.80 1.82
CA ARG A 249 -12.54 0.93 0.69
C ARG A 249 -13.46 1.62 -0.31
N VAL A 250 -13.32 1.28 -1.57
CA VAL A 250 -14.15 1.82 -2.64
C VAL A 250 -14.24 0.86 -3.83
N ARG A 251 -15.41 0.79 -4.46
CA ARG A 251 -15.51 0.31 -5.84
C ARG A 251 -15.29 1.45 -6.80
N ARG A 252 -14.78 1.14 -7.98
CA ARG A 252 -14.56 2.16 -9.01
C ARG A 252 -15.87 2.89 -9.33
N GLY A 253 -15.86 4.23 -9.17
CA GLY A 253 -17.02 5.09 -9.40
C GLY A 253 -17.97 5.27 -8.22
N ASP A 254 -17.75 4.57 -7.10
CA ASP A 254 -18.53 4.73 -5.87
C ASP A 254 -17.85 5.73 -4.91
N LYS A 255 -18.53 6.01 -3.80
CA LYS A 255 -17.95 6.78 -2.69
C LYS A 255 -17.21 5.86 -1.73
N ALA A 256 -16.08 6.32 -1.24
CA ALA A 256 -15.32 5.61 -0.24
C ALA A 256 -16.09 5.45 1.07
N GLU A 257 -15.91 4.28 1.70
CA GLU A 257 -16.32 3.96 3.06
C GLU A 257 -15.07 3.74 3.90
N PHE A 258 -15.14 3.96 5.20
CA PHE A 258 -13.99 3.84 6.08
C PHE A 258 -14.24 3.01 7.34
N PHE A 259 -13.17 2.49 7.93
CA PHE A 259 -13.11 1.76 9.19
C PHE A 259 -11.91 2.25 9.98
N THR A 260 -12.12 2.70 11.23
CA THR A 260 -11.04 3.20 12.09
C THR A 260 -10.38 2.04 12.82
N LEU A 261 -9.06 1.93 12.70
CA LEU A 261 -8.24 0.95 13.39
C LEU A 261 -7.95 1.39 14.83
N SER A 262 -7.72 0.41 15.69
CA SER A 262 -7.37 0.65 17.09
C SER A 262 -5.87 0.85 17.34
N GLY A 263 -5.04 0.77 16.29
CA GLY A 263 -3.58 0.94 16.33
C GLY A 263 -3.01 1.44 15.00
N GLU A 264 -1.69 1.51 14.92
CA GLU A 264 -0.97 1.90 13.72
C GLU A 264 -0.84 0.70 12.76
N ALA A 265 -1.34 0.84 11.56
CA ALA A 265 -1.34 -0.24 10.58
C ALA A 265 0.07 -0.50 10.01
N ALA A 266 0.41 -1.79 9.89
CA ALA A 266 1.64 -2.29 9.28
C ALA A 266 1.39 -3.01 7.95
N ALA A 267 0.21 -3.64 7.79
CA ALA A 267 -0.16 -4.35 6.56
C ALA A 267 -1.68 -4.53 6.48
N LEU A 268 -2.18 -4.87 5.30
CA LEU A 268 -3.60 -4.89 4.96
C LEU A 268 -3.94 -6.09 4.07
N THR A 269 -5.10 -6.71 4.35
CA THR A 269 -5.85 -7.55 3.41
C THR A 269 -7.26 -6.99 3.21
N ALA A 270 -8.10 -7.68 2.45
CA ALA A 270 -9.51 -7.30 2.31
C ALA A 270 -10.34 -7.53 3.58
N ASN A 271 -9.86 -8.33 4.54
CA ASN A 271 -10.62 -8.77 5.70
C ASN A 271 -10.13 -8.19 7.03
N ALA A 272 -8.84 -7.85 7.10
CA ALA A 272 -8.18 -7.44 8.33
C ALA A 272 -6.94 -6.58 8.07
N ALA A 273 -6.46 -5.90 9.10
CA ALA A 273 -5.17 -5.25 9.14
C ALA A 273 -4.26 -5.88 10.20
N ILE A 274 -2.96 -5.83 9.96
CA ILE A 274 -1.94 -6.01 10.98
C ILE A 274 -1.59 -4.65 11.53
N ILE A 275 -1.70 -4.49 12.85
CA ILE A 275 -1.51 -3.22 13.54
C ILE A 275 -0.51 -3.34 14.69
N TRP A 276 0.18 -2.25 14.97
CA TRP A 276 0.92 -2.06 16.23
C TRP A 276 -0.03 -1.47 17.28
N GLN A 277 -0.24 -2.19 18.37
CA GLN A 277 -1.04 -1.74 19.48
C GLN A 277 -0.38 -2.11 20.81
N ASN A 278 -0.18 -1.14 21.71
CA ASN A 278 0.41 -1.33 23.04
C ASN A 278 1.80 -2.03 23.03
N GLY A 279 2.56 -1.87 21.94
CA GLY A 279 3.89 -2.49 21.78
C GLY A 279 3.86 -3.95 21.32
N ALA A 280 2.72 -4.43 20.87
CA ALA A 280 2.55 -5.75 20.27
C ALA A 280 2.05 -5.63 18.82
N LEU A 281 2.45 -6.56 17.98
CA LEU A 281 1.87 -6.76 16.67
C LEU A 281 0.57 -7.54 16.82
N CYS A 282 -0.52 -6.99 16.33
CA CYS A 282 -1.86 -7.54 16.49
C CYS A 282 -2.56 -7.66 15.13
N ARG A 283 -3.51 -8.60 15.01
CA ARG A 283 -4.45 -8.68 13.90
C ARG A 283 -5.79 -8.08 14.31
N GLU A 284 -6.28 -7.14 13.52
CA GLU A 284 -7.61 -6.53 13.69
C GLU A 284 -8.50 -6.82 12.48
N SER A 285 -9.58 -7.56 12.68
CA SER A 285 -10.59 -7.81 11.64
C SER A 285 -11.47 -6.60 11.44
N PHE A 286 -11.83 -6.31 10.20
CA PHE A 286 -12.72 -5.19 9.90
C PHE A 286 -14.13 -5.45 10.39
N GLY A 287 -14.71 -4.41 11.00
CA GLY A 287 -16.11 -4.34 11.34
C GLY A 287 -16.95 -3.73 10.22
N THR A 288 -17.93 -2.91 10.62
CA THR A 288 -18.78 -2.21 9.65
C THR A 288 -18.06 -0.97 9.13
N PHE A 289 -17.91 -0.87 7.82
CA PHE A 289 -17.47 0.34 7.15
C PHE A 289 -18.61 1.37 7.13
N VAL A 290 -18.29 2.65 7.30
CA VAL A 290 -19.25 3.75 7.33
C VAL A 290 -18.92 4.75 6.23
N GLN A 291 -19.97 5.35 5.65
CA GLN A 291 -19.78 6.46 4.71
C GLN A 291 -19.51 7.75 5.49
N PRO A 292 -18.66 8.65 4.99
CA PRO A 292 -18.46 9.95 5.60
C PRO A 292 -19.81 10.71 5.62
N THR A 293 -20.20 11.18 6.79
CA THR A 293 -21.39 12.02 6.92
C THR A 293 -21.13 13.31 6.15
N PRO A 294 -22.00 13.71 5.20
CA PRO A 294 -21.79 14.94 4.47
C PRO A 294 -21.68 16.11 5.45
N THR A 295 -20.55 16.79 5.44
CA THR A 295 -20.37 18.02 6.21
C THR A 295 -21.47 18.99 5.77
N PRO A 296 -22.31 19.52 6.69
CA PRO A 296 -23.35 20.46 6.31
C PRO A 296 -22.68 21.63 5.57
N SER A 297 -23.15 21.91 4.36
CA SER A 297 -22.68 23.07 3.60
C SER A 297 -22.75 24.30 4.51
N PRO A 298 -21.68 25.10 4.59
CA PRO A 298 -21.71 26.30 5.38
C PRO A 298 -22.93 27.12 4.94
N ILE A 299 -23.81 27.46 5.90
CA ILE A 299 -24.96 28.32 5.64
C ILE A 299 -24.39 29.60 5.03
N PRO A 300 -24.81 30.00 3.83
CA PRO A 300 -24.27 31.21 3.21
C PRO A 300 -24.44 32.37 4.20
N THR A 301 -23.33 32.94 4.64
CA THR A 301 -23.34 34.15 5.47
C THR A 301 -24.11 35.20 4.70
N PRO A 302 -25.16 35.81 5.27
CA PRO A 302 -25.94 36.82 4.56
C PRO A 302 -24.98 37.89 4.05
N THR A 303 -24.98 38.09 2.73
CA THR A 303 -24.21 39.16 2.10
C THR A 303 -24.56 40.44 2.80
N PRO A 304 -23.59 41.21 3.35
CA PRO A 304 -23.89 42.47 4.00
C PRO A 304 -24.64 43.36 3.01
N GLU A 305 -25.79 43.91 3.48
CA GLU A 305 -26.60 44.82 2.70
C GLU A 305 -25.69 45.96 2.20
N PRO A 306 -25.73 46.35 0.93
CA PRO A 306 -24.83 47.36 0.40
C PRO A 306 -25.01 48.65 1.18
N THR A 307 -24.00 49.08 1.91
CA THR A 307 -23.96 50.35 2.63
C THR A 307 -24.24 51.46 1.65
N ALA A 308 -25.26 52.26 1.92
CA ALA A 308 -25.64 53.35 1.03
C ALA A 308 -24.42 54.19 0.67
N THR A 309 -24.16 54.32 -0.60
CA THR A 309 -23.06 55.16 -1.13
C THR A 309 -23.25 56.58 -0.64
N PRO A 310 -22.27 57.18 0.06
CA PRO A 310 -22.43 58.55 0.52
C PRO A 310 -22.68 59.49 -0.67
N LYS A 311 -23.73 60.33 -0.53
CA LYS A 311 -24.11 61.28 -1.56
C LYS A 311 -22.93 62.19 -1.90
N PRO A 312 -22.56 62.37 -3.18
CA PRO A 312 -21.39 63.17 -3.52
C PRO A 312 -21.49 64.58 -2.92
N SER A 313 -20.45 64.92 -2.15
CA SER A 313 -20.25 66.25 -1.58
C SER A 313 -20.11 67.25 -2.75
N LYS A 314 -20.83 68.38 -2.62
CA LYS A 314 -20.78 69.43 -3.66
C LYS A 314 -19.33 69.87 -3.87
N THR A 315 -18.86 69.75 -5.10
CA THR A 315 -17.55 70.24 -5.53
C THR A 315 -17.38 71.71 -5.12
N PRO A 316 -16.35 72.12 -4.42
CA PRO A 316 -16.11 73.51 -4.10
C PRO A 316 -15.93 74.34 -5.38
N LYS A 317 -16.55 75.50 -5.44
CA LYS A 317 -16.50 76.45 -6.54
C LYS A 317 -15.05 76.86 -6.79
N PRO A 318 -14.54 76.84 -8.04
CA PRO A 318 -13.18 77.22 -8.31
C PRO A 318 -12.86 78.63 -7.86
N THR A 319 -11.83 78.80 -7.05
CA THR A 319 -11.28 80.08 -6.60
C THR A 319 -10.62 80.77 -7.81
N ALA A 320 -10.93 82.04 -7.98
CA ALA A 320 -10.41 82.82 -9.11
C ALA A 320 -8.86 82.85 -9.09
N THR A 321 -8.26 82.55 -10.24
CA THR A 321 -6.82 82.59 -10.46
C THR A 321 -6.33 84.07 -10.31
N PRO A 322 -5.29 84.34 -9.51
CA PRO A 322 -4.73 85.71 -9.42
C PRO A 322 -4.11 86.11 -10.75
N LYS A 323 -4.36 87.35 -11.13
CA LYS A 323 -3.87 88.03 -12.32
C LYS A 323 -2.34 88.10 -12.29
N PRO A 324 -1.60 87.79 -13.39
CA PRO A 324 -0.13 87.88 -13.35
C PRO A 324 0.36 89.29 -13.17
N SER A 325 1.30 89.47 -12.26
CA SER A 325 1.99 90.72 -12.01
C SER A 325 2.97 90.98 -13.13
N MET A 326 2.98 92.22 -13.63
CA MET A 326 3.86 92.66 -14.73
C MET A 326 5.32 92.75 -14.22
N THR A 327 6.21 92.13 -14.94
CA THR A 327 7.67 92.18 -14.75
C THR A 327 8.16 93.58 -15.16
N PRO A 328 8.97 94.29 -14.38
CA PRO A 328 9.58 95.56 -14.79
C PRO A 328 10.64 95.36 -15.89
N LYS A 329 10.66 96.28 -16.80
CA LYS A 329 11.58 96.39 -17.95
C LYS A 329 12.98 96.76 -17.43
N PRO A 330 14.05 96.12 -17.91
CA PRO A 330 15.42 96.55 -17.58
C PRO A 330 15.74 97.89 -18.26
N THR A 331 16.34 98.81 -17.49
CA THR A 331 16.92 100.09 -17.96
C THR A 331 18.40 99.84 -18.31
N ALA A 332 18.85 100.46 -19.36
CA ALA A 332 20.12 100.37 -20.01
C ALA A 332 21.34 100.59 -19.07
#